data_a58ceb4a6ea6a065215e0e3c4a73d8ec
#
_entry.id   a58ceb4a6ea6a065215e0e3c4a73d8ec
#
_cell.length_a   1.000
_cell.length_b   1.000
_cell.length_c   1.000
_cell.angle_alpha   90.00
_cell.angle_beta   90.00
_cell.angle_gamma   90.00
#
_symmetry.space_group_name_H-M   'P 1'
#
loop_
_entity.id
_entity.type
_entity.pdbx_description
1 polymer ?
#
loop_
_entity_poly.entity_id
_entity_poly.type
_entity_poly.pdbx_seq_one_letter_code
_entity_poly.pdbx_strand_id
1 'polypeptide(L)'
;MIILLSAADILQVCAEAGTIRKGETPLAGRKYGLDLGTMNIRIFQGGHGLVVYEKNMIAIQRKKEVAAIGNDAFEMYERTPASIVISNPVRDGVIADINNMNKVAETLLKKCGCTTGFMRNNSFYLAVPSDVTEVEKRAYFDLIAHSAYNTHNIFVVEKPLAAALGENVDVKSKKGMMIVDMGAGTTEITVITMGGIVVSKLLKVGGNTINASICQLVKERHHLVI
;
A
#
# COMPACT_ATOMS: atom_id res chain seq x y z
N MET A 1 5.30 -20.56 6.40
CA MET A 1 6.13 -19.42 6.82
C MET A 1 5.22 -18.21 6.84
N ILE A 2 5.03 -17.57 7.97
CA ILE A 2 4.21 -16.35 8.08
C ILE A 2 5.17 -15.18 7.82
N ILE A 3 4.96 -14.46 6.74
CA ILE A 3 5.78 -13.32 6.36
C ILE A 3 4.99 -12.05 6.69
N LEU A 4 5.47 -11.28 7.67
CA LEU A 4 5.02 -9.93 7.90
C LEU A 4 5.79 -9.02 6.93
N LEU A 5 5.12 -8.62 5.88
CA LEU A 5 5.70 -7.82 4.81
C LEU A 5 6.24 -6.48 5.26
N SER A 6 7.50 -6.26 4.94
CA SER A 6 8.06 -4.92 4.86
C SER A 6 8.06 -4.47 3.39
N ALA A 7 7.76 -3.22 3.15
CA ALA A 7 7.73 -2.62 1.82
C ALA A 7 9.14 -2.44 1.18
N ALA A 8 10.24 -2.82 1.87
CA ALA A 8 11.57 -2.99 1.28
C ALA A 8 11.51 -3.90 0.06
N ASP A 9 10.57 -4.82 0.08
CA ASP A 9 10.34 -5.90 -0.84
C ASP A 9 9.89 -5.41 -2.22
N ILE A 10 9.12 -4.31 -2.26
CA ILE A 10 8.63 -3.74 -3.53
C ILE A 10 9.77 -3.12 -4.35
N LEU A 11 10.80 -2.56 -3.70
CA LEU A 11 11.92 -1.94 -4.42
C LEU A 11 12.91 -2.96 -4.99
N GLN A 12 13.07 -4.10 -4.35
CA GLN A 12 13.88 -5.18 -4.89
C GLN A 12 13.22 -5.73 -6.17
N VAL A 13 11.89 -5.93 -6.15
CA VAL A 13 11.11 -6.24 -7.37
C VAL A 13 11.30 -5.16 -8.44
N CYS A 14 11.31 -3.88 -8.05
CA CYS A 14 11.54 -2.77 -8.97
C CYS A 14 12.94 -2.80 -9.61
N ALA A 15 13.97 -3.17 -8.85
CA ALA A 15 15.32 -3.29 -9.37
C ALA A 15 15.46 -4.49 -10.33
N GLU A 16 14.82 -5.62 -10.03
CA GLU A 16 14.86 -6.84 -10.84
C GLU A 16 13.95 -6.74 -12.08
N ALA A 17 12.75 -6.18 -11.97
CA ALA A 17 11.87 -5.92 -13.13
C ALA A 17 12.49 -4.93 -14.13
N GLY A 18 13.32 -4.00 -13.65
CA GLY A 18 14.10 -3.11 -14.53
C GLY A 18 15.19 -3.83 -15.32
N THR A 19 15.55 -5.06 -14.93
CA THR A 19 16.58 -5.88 -15.60
C THR A 19 15.99 -6.75 -16.71
N ILE A 20 14.67 -6.88 -16.84
CA ILE A 20 13.99 -7.79 -17.77
C ILE A 20 13.96 -7.25 -19.22
N ARG A 21 14.19 -5.96 -19.45
CA ARG A 21 14.35 -5.42 -20.81
C ARG A 21 15.81 -5.07 -21.11
N LYS A 22 16.55 -6.05 -21.63
CA LYS A 22 17.85 -5.77 -22.29
C LYS A 22 17.60 -4.85 -23.48
N GLY A 23 18.05 -3.60 -23.38
CA GLY A 23 18.09 -2.66 -24.52
C GLY A 23 17.58 -1.25 -24.27
N GLU A 24 16.93 -0.95 -23.15
CA GLU A 24 16.58 0.43 -22.81
C GLU A 24 17.68 1.04 -21.95
N THR A 25 18.29 2.12 -22.46
CA THR A 25 19.12 3.03 -21.65
C THR A 25 18.30 3.49 -20.45
N PRO A 26 18.84 3.48 -19.22
CA PRO A 26 18.13 4.03 -18.07
C PRO A 26 17.96 5.54 -18.29
N LEU A 27 16.82 5.94 -18.82
CA LEU A 27 16.39 7.33 -18.74
C LEU A 27 16.34 7.67 -17.23
N ALA A 28 17.06 8.72 -16.87
CA ALA A 28 17.35 9.12 -15.49
C ALA A 28 16.09 9.59 -14.72
N GLY A 29 15.09 8.70 -14.59
CA GLY A 29 13.87 8.91 -13.81
C GLY A 29 13.99 8.30 -12.42
N ARG A 30 13.28 8.88 -11.44
CA ARG A 30 13.16 8.30 -10.11
C ARG A 30 12.19 7.13 -10.13
N LYS A 31 12.50 6.07 -9.39
CA LYS A 31 11.63 4.91 -9.20
C LYS A 31 11.00 4.98 -7.81
N TYR A 32 9.70 4.78 -7.73
CA TYR A 32 8.95 4.77 -6.48
C TYR A 32 8.18 3.45 -6.35
N GLY A 33 8.31 2.78 -5.20
CA GLY A 33 7.48 1.65 -4.82
C GLY A 33 6.43 2.11 -3.81
N LEU A 34 5.16 1.79 -4.04
CA LEU A 34 4.04 2.21 -3.20
C LEU A 34 3.29 1.00 -2.67
N ASP A 35 3.21 0.90 -1.34
CA ASP A 35 2.27 0.04 -0.63
C ASP A 35 1.20 0.91 0.03
N LEU A 36 0.02 0.92 -0.56
CA LEU A 36 -1.14 1.68 -0.10
C LEU A 36 -2.04 0.78 0.75
N GLY A 37 -1.56 0.45 1.96
CA GLY A 37 -2.27 -0.44 2.87
C GLY A 37 -3.46 0.20 3.58
N THR A 38 -4.31 -0.62 4.21
CA THR A 38 -5.49 -0.16 4.97
C THR A 38 -5.11 0.77 6.13
N MET A 39 -4.07 0.45 6.89
CA MET A 39 -3.64 1.23 8.06
C MET A 39 -2.44 2.11 7.79
N ASN A 40 -1.50 1.65 6.99
CA ASN A 40 -0.25 2.35 6.75
C ASN A 40 0.03 2.45 5.26
N ILE A 41 0.64 3.57 4.87
CA ILE A 41 1.22 3.80 3.55
C ILE A 41 2.74 3.77 3.68
N ARG A 42 3.38 3.07 2.77
CA ARG A 42 4.83 3.03 2.65
C ARG A 42 5.21 3.44 1.24
N ILE A 43 6.17 4.37 1.14
CA ILE A 43 6.74 4.79 -0.15
C ILE A 43 8.25 4.59 -0.09
N PHE A 44 8.74 3.88 -1.07
CA PHE A 44 10.17 3.68 -1.30
C PHE A 44 10.62 4.48 -2.50
N GLN A 45 11.84 4.98 -2.43
CA GLN A 45 12.50 5.63 -3.54
C GLN A 45 13.78 4.85 -3.88
N GLY A 46 13.94 4.51 -5.14
CA GLY A 46 15.13 3.81 -5.63
C GLY A 46 16.41 4.53 -5.25
N GLY A 47 17.35 3.82 -4.62
CA GLY A 47 18.61 4.34 -4.11
C GLY A 47 18.54 5.07 -2.75
N HIS A 48 17.34 5.30 -2.21
CA HIS A 48 17.13 5.97 -0.92
C HIS A 48 16.42 5.11 0.14
N GLY A 49 15.80 4.00 -0.26
CA GLY A 49 15.05 3.13 0.65
C GLY A 49 13.66 3.68 1.01
N LEU A 50 13.19 3.37 2.21
CA LEU A 50 11.90 3.84 2.73
C LEU A 50 11.94 5.35 3.02
N VAL A 51 11.18 6.13 2.27
CA VAL A 51 11.13 7.60 2.39
C VAL A 51 9.84 8.12 3.02
N VAL A 52 8.77 7.30 3.04
CA VAL A 52 7.52 7.60 3.76
C VAL A 52 7.02 6.35 4.47
N TYR A 53 6.69 6.52 5.75
CA TYR A 53 5.92 5.58 6.56
C TYR A 53 4.89 6.36 7.36
N GLU A 54 3.65 6.35 6.89
CA GLU A 54 2.56 7.18 7.42
C GLU A 54 1.28 6.36 7.57
N LYS A 55 0.41 6.79 8.45
CA LYS A 55 -0.94 6.23 8.54
C LYS A 55 -1.75 6.56 7.28
N ASN A 56 -2.55 5.61 6.81
CA ASN A 56 -3.48 5.86 5.71
C ASN A 56 -4.77 6.48 6.25
N MET A 57 -4.64 7.72 6.72
CA MET A 57 -5.73 8.47 7.33
C MET A 57 -5.77 9.89 6.80
N ILE A 58 -6.98 10.44 6.75
CA ILE A 58 -7.26 11.83 6.40
C ILE A 58 -8.30 12.41 7.34
N ALA A 59 -8.02 13.62 7.84
CA ALA A 59 -8.94 14.42 8.63
C ALA A 59 -9.52 15.54 7.78
N ILE A 60 -10.85 15.62 7.68
CA ILE A 60 -11.56 16.57 6.84
C ILE A 60 -12.49 17.41 7.68
N GLN A 61 -12.42 18.73 7.52
CA GLN A 61 -13.31 19.68 8.13
C GLN A 61 -14.62 19.82 7.33
N ARG A 62 -15.71 20.34 7.96
CA ARG A 62 -17.07 20.44 7.37
C ARG A 62 -17.16 21.03 5.96
N LYS A 63 -16.23 21.88 5.55
CA LYS A 63 -16.17 22.48 4.20
C LYS A 63 -15.38 21.65 3.18
N LYS A 64 -15.09 20.36 3.46
CA LYS A 64 -14.22 19.47 2.66
C LYS A 64 -12.76 19.94 2.60
N GLU A 65 -12.33 20.82 3.48
CA GLU A 65 -10.94 21.22 3.63
C GLU A 65 -10.17 20.12 4.37
N VAL A 66 -8.97 19.81 3.90
CA VAL A 66 -8.09 18.84 4.54
C VAL A 66 -7.45 19.49 5.76
N ALA A 67 -7.76 18.97 6.94
CA ALA A 67 -7.18 19.44 8.20
C ALA A 67 -5.82 18.76 8.48
N ALA A 68 -5.72 17.44 8.22
CA ALA A 68 -4.50 16.67 8.43
C ALA A 68 -4.50 15.40 7.57
N ILE A 69 -3.30 14.85 7.32
CA ILE A 69 -3.07 13.59 6.59
C ILE A 69 -1.99 12.79 7.31
N GLY A 70 -2.10 11.46 7.23
CA GLY A 70 -1.09 10.57 7.74
C GLY A 70 -1.08 10.47 9.26
N ASN A 71 0.11 10.54 9.85
CA ASN A 71 0.31 10.46 11.29
C ASN A 71 -0.38 11.63 12.02
N ASP A 72 -0.37 12.83 11.45
CA ASP A 72 -1.05 13.99 12.03
C ASP A 72 -2.57 13.76 12.13
N ALA A 73 -3.18 13.12 11.12
CA ALA A 73 -4.60 12.76 11.18
C ALA A 73 -4.87 11.66 12.21
N PHE A 74 -3.93 10.71 12.37
CA PHE A 74 -4.04 9.66 13.38
C PHE A 74 -3.95 10.21 14.81
N GLU A 75 -3.09 11.19 15.08
CA GLU A 75 -3.00 11.83 16.39
C GLU A 75 -4.27 12.60 16.76
N MET A 76 -5.04 13.03 15.76
CA MET A 76 -6.35 13.66 15.95
C MET A 76 -7.48 12.66 16.22
N TYR A 77 -7.26 11.37 15.97
CA TYR A 77 -8.27 10.33 16.15
C TYR A 77 -8.77 10.29 17.59
N GLU A 78 -10.11 10.22 17.76
CA GLU A 78 -10.80 10.28 19.07
C GLU A 78 -10.61 11.57 19.90
N ARG A 79 -9.91 12.57 19.38
CA ARG A 79 -9.64 13.85 20.08
C ARG A 79 -10.20 15.06 19.37
N THR A 80 -10.88 14.87 18.26
CA THR A 80 -11.39 15.96 17.43
C THR A 80 -12.81 16.35 17.77
N PRO A 81 -13.20 17.66 17.60
CA PRO A 81 -14.58 18.07 17.67
C PRO A 81 -15.38 17.44 16.51
N ALA A 82 -16.72 17.35 16.69
CA ALA A 82 -17.64 16.77 15.70
C ALA A 82 -17.64 17.47 14.32
N SER A 83 -16.92 18.58 14.18
CA SER A 83 -16.72 19.28 12.90
C SER A 83 -15.65 18.67 12.01
N ILE A 84 -14.81 17.77 12.53
CA ILE A 84 -13.76 17.08 11.80
C ILE A 84 -14.09 15.59 11.72
N VAL A 85 -14.07 15.07 10.50
CA VAL A 85 -14.28 13.65 10.23
C VAL A 85 -12.94 13.02 9.83
N ILE A 86 -12.54 11.97 10.54
CA ILE A 86 -11.35 11.19 10.23
C ILE A 86 -11.77 9.89 9.56
N SER A 87 -11.12 9.56 8.45
CA SER A 87 -11.42 8.33 7.70
C SER A 87 -10.17 7.70 7.09
N ASN A 88 -10.28 6.39 6.84
CA ASN A 88 -9.31 5.62 6.08
C ASN A 88 -9.80 5.47 4.65
N PRO A 89 -9.08 6.01 3.64
CA PRO A 89 -9.49 5.90 2.24
C PRO A 89 -9.43 4.47 1.68
N VAL A 90 -8.59 3.60 2.26
CA VAL A 90 -8.49 2.18 1.91
C VAL A 90 -9.14 1.34 3.01
N ARG A 91 -10.04 0.45 2.63
CA ARG A 91 -10.72 -0.50 3.52
C ARG A 91 -10.71 -1.87 2.90
N ASP A 92 -10.49 -2.88 3.73
CA ASP A 92 -10.50 -4.29 3.30
C ASP A 92 -9.65 -4.57 2.06
N GLY A 93 -8.49 -3.90 1.98
CA GLY A 93 -7.53 -4.06 0.88
C GLY A 93 -7.86 -3.31 -0.41
N VAL A 94 -8.96 -2.53 -0.46
CA VAL A 94 -9.39 -1.78 -1.66
C VAL A 94 -9.57 -0.29 -1.39
N ILE A 95 -9.44 0.53 -2.43
CA ILE A 95 -9.69 1.97 -2.33
C ILE A 95 -11.20 2.19 -2.24
N ALA A 96 -11.67 2.54 -1.05
CA ALA A 96 -13.09 2.82 -0.77
C ALA A 96 -13.47 4.29 -1.06
N ASP A 97 -12.51 5.21 -0.98
CA ASP A 97 -12.70 6.65 -1.25
C ASP A 97 -11.55 7.18 -2.09
N ILE A 98 -11.76 7.19 -3.41
CA ILE A 98 -10.74 7.61 -4.38
C ILE A 98 -10.36 9.10 -4.23
N ASN A 99 -11.33 9.96 -3.90
CA ASN A 99 -11.07 11.39 -3.77
C ASN A 99 -10.15 11.70 -2.59
N ASN A 100 -10.40 11.06 -1.46
CA ASN A 100 -9.56 11.20 -0.28
C ASN A 100 -8.22 10.48 -0.46
N MET A 101 -8.20 9.34 -1.15
CA MET A 101 -6.96 8.63 -1.45
C MET A 101 -6.04 9.46 -2.38
N ASN A 102 -6.60 10.17 -3.37
CA ASN A 102 -5.84 11.11 -4.21
C ASN A 102 -5.15 12.18 -3.36
N LYS A 103 -5.87 12.84 -2.44
CA LYS A 103 -5.30 13.87 -1.56
C LYS A 103 -4.17 13.33 -0.68
N VAL A 104 -4.37 12.13 -0.13
CA VAL A 104 -3.34 11.44 0.68
C VAL A 104 -2.12 11.12 -0.17
N ALA A 105 -2.29 10.48 -1.32
CA ALA A 105 -1.22 10.09 -2.21
C ALA A 105 -0.42 11.31 -2.71
N GLU A 106 -1.09 12.36 -3.16
CA GLU A 106 -0.45 13.61 -3.61
C GLU A 106 0.38 14.25 -2.50
N THR A 107 -0.16 14.34 -1.28
CA THR A 107 0.56 14.93 -0.15
C THR A 107 1.80 14.14 0.20
N LEU A 108 1.70 12.80 0.24
CA LEU A 108 2.81 11.94 0.61
C LEU A 108 3.88 11.86 -0.49
N LEU A 109 3.47 11.81 -1.76
CA LEU A 109 4.41 11.88 -2.89
C LEU A 109 5.16 13.21 -2.94
N LYS A 110 4.49 14.32 -2.61
CA LYS A 110 5.14 15.63 -2.47
C LYS A 110 6.17 15.63 -1.34
N LYS A 111 5.86 15.01 -0.18
CA LYS A 111 6.82 14.83 0.93
C LYS A 111 8.09 14.08 0.47
N CYS A 112 7.98 13.10 -0.43
CA CYS A 112 9.12 12.39 -1.02
C CYS A 112 9.94 13.22 -2.03
N GLY A 113 9.59 14.47 -2.28
CA GLY A 113 10.21 15.27 -3.33
C GLY A 113 9.88 14.77 -4.74
N CYS A 114 8.77 14.05 -4.90
CA CYS A 114 8.22 13.75 -6.22
C CYS A 114 7.71 15.07 -6.82
N THR A 115 8.36 15.52 -7.86
CA THR A 115 8.10 16.85 -8.43
C THR A 115 7.32 16.73 -9.75
N THR A 116 6.50 17.73 -10.02
CA THR A 116 5.67 17.88 -11.23
C THR A 116 6.45 18.44 -12.44
N GLY A 117 7.77 18.44 -12.41
CA GLY A 117 8.60 19.09 -13.43
C GLY A 117 8.68 18.31 -14.74
N PHE A 118 8.65 19.01 -15.87
CA PHE A 118 8.64 18.51 -17.25
C PHE A 118 9.82 17.57 -17.63
N MET A 119 10.91 17.57 -16.85
CA MET A 119 12.14 16.81 -17.19
C MET A 119 12.36 15.54 -16.39
N ARG A 120 11.44 15.11 -15.50
CA ARG A 120 11.68 13.93 -14.66
C ARG A 120 10.63 12.86 -14.94
N ASN A 121 11.06 11.82 -15.64
CA ASN A 121 10.26 10.62 -15.89
C ASN A 121 10.23 9.74 -14.62
N ASN A 122 9.15 9.79 -13.84
CA ASN A 122 8.99 8.93 -12.67
C ASN A 122 8.38 7.59 -13.09
N SER A 123 8.88 6.50 -12.52
CA SER A 123 8.29 5.17 -12.65
C SER A 123 7.74 4.73 -11.31
N PHE A 124 6.49 4.28 -11.30
CA PHE A 124 5.77 3.86 -10.10
C PHE A 124 5.47 2.36 -10.14
N TYR A 125 5.71 1.71 -9.04
CA TYR A 125 5.41 0.30 -8.80
C TYR A 125 4.41 0.23 -7.65
N LEU A 126 3.17 -0.21 -7.97
CA LEU A 126 2.08 -0.27 -7.01
C LEU A 126 1.85 -1.71 -6.58
N ALA A 127 1.99 -1.97 -5.29
CA ALA A 127 1.62 -3.25 -4.73
C ALA A 127 0.11 -3.30 -4.49
N VAL A 128 -0.56 -4.26 -5.11
CA VAL A 128 -2.00 -4.49 -4.96
C VAL A 128 -2.27 -5.92 -4.52
N PRO A 129 -3.33 -6.20 -3.77
CA PRO A 129 -3.71 -7.58 -3.46
C PRO A 129 -3.97 -8.37 -4.75
N SER A 130 -3.73 -9.67 -4.75
CA SER A 130 -3.89 -10.50 -5.94
C SER A 130 -5.34 -10.97 -6.17
N ASP A 131 -6.08 -11.24 -5.08
CA ASP A 131 -7.51 -11.67 -5.14
C ASP A 131 -8.45 -10.45 -5.06
N VAL A 132 -8.29 -9.51 -6.00
CA VAL A 132 -9.18 -8.34 -6.17
C VAL A 132 -9.65 -8.25 -7.61
N THR A 133 -10.76 -7.55 -7.84
CA THR A 133 -11.34 -7.38 -9.17
C THR A 133 -10.48 -6.47 -10.06
N GLU A 134 -10.62 -6.60 -11.38
CA GLU A 134 -9.94 -5.71 -12.33
C GLU A 134 -10.31 -4.23 -12.14
N VAL A 135 -11.54 -3.95 -11.69
CA VAL A 135 -11.97 -2.57 -11.38
C VAL A 135 -11.21 -2.02 -10.18
N GLU A 136 -11.01 -2.83 -9.15
CA GLU A 136 -10.23 -2.44 -7.96
C GLU A 136 -8.76 -2.26 -8.32
N LYS A 137 -8.15 -3.15 -9.11
CA LYS A 137 -6.78 -2.97 -9.64
C LYS A 137 -6.66 -1.68 -10.45
N ARG A 138 -7.67 -1.40 -11.28
CA ARG A 138 -7.73 -0.19 -12.09
C ARG A 138 -7.77 1.08 -11.24
N ALA A 139 -8.48 1.08 -10.11
CA ALA A 139 -8.52 2.22 -9.20
C ALA A 139 -7.13 2.58 -8.65
N TYR A 140 -6.29 1.59 -8.33
CA TYR A 140 -4.90 1.82 -7.94
C TYR A 140 -4.06 2.41 -9.06
N PHE A 141 -4.22 1.91 -10.29
CA PHE A 141 -3.52 2.44 -11.46
C PHE A 141 -3.92 3.88 -11.72
N ASP A 142 -5.22 4.17 -11.74
CA ASP A 142 -5.78 5.47 -12.07
C ASP A 142 -5.41 6.55 -11.04
N LEU A 143 -5.19 6.16 -9.78
CA LEU A 143 -4.68 7.03 -8.71
C LEU A 143 -3.36 7.71 -9.11
N ILE A 144 -2.47 6.99 -9.76
CA ILE A 144 -1.17 7.53 -10.20
C ILE A 144 -1.24 8.08 -11.62
N ALA A 145 -1.98 7.42 -12.51
CA ALA A 145 -2.10 7.86 -13.91
C ALA A 145 -2.70 9.26 -14.06
N HIS A 146 -3.65 9.61 -13.18
CA HIS A 146 -4.29 10.92 -13.18
C HIS A 146 -3.64 11.91 -12.17
N SER A 147 -2.54 11.54 -11.54
CA SER A 147 -1.81 12.43 -10.65
C SER A 147 -1.06 13.52 -11.41
N ALA A 148 -0.77 14.63 -10.73
CA ALA A 148 0.00 15.74 -11.30
C ALA A 148 1.49 15.42 -11.52
N TYR A 149 1.94 14.22 -11.15
CA TYR A 149 3.34 13.82 -11.27
C TYR A 149 3.65 13.30 -12.68
N ASN A 150 4.77 13.76 -13.22
CA ASN A 150 5.20 13.31 -14.54
C ASN A 150 5.55 11.81 -14.51
N THR A 151 4.59 11.00 -14.92
CA THR A 151 4.63 9.54 -14.85
C THR A 151 5.07 8.99 -16.20
N HIS A 152 6.18 8.26 -16.22
CA HIS A 152 6.66 7.55 -17.41
C HIS A 152 6.07 6.14 -17.49
N ASN A 153 6.17 5.40 -16.40
CA ASN A 153 5.65 4.03 -16.32
C ASN A 153 4.91 3.80 -15.00
N ILE A 154 3.84 3.02 -15.06
CA ILE A 154 3.13 2.49 -13.90
C ILE A 154 3.09 0.98 -14.02
N PHE A 155 3.62 0.30 -13.01
CA PHE A 155 3.59 -1.15 -12.89
C PHE A 155 2.73 -1.52 -11.69
N VAL A 156 1.74 -2.37 -11.92
CA VAL A 156 0.94 -2.98 -10.86
C VAL A 156 1.56 -4.34 -10.55
N VAL A 157 1.91 -4.55 -9.28
CA VAL A 157 2.58 -5.76 -8.79
C VAL A 157 1.71 -6.40 -7.73
N GLU A 158 1.52 -7.70 -7.81
CA GLU A 158 0.78 -8.44 -6.79
C GLU A 158 1.55 -8.51 -5.48
N LYS A 159 0.92 -8.08 -4.38
CA LYS A 159 1.55 -8.01 -3.04
C LYS A 159 2.26 -9.29 -2.63
N PRO A 160 1.65 -10.50 -2.74
CA PRO A 160 2.32 -11.72 -2.32
C PRO A 160 3.59 -12.01 -3.09
N LEU A 161 3.62 -11.67 -4.38
CA LEU A 161 4.81 -11.86 -5.21
C LEU A 161 5.90 -10.85 -4.82
N ALA A 162 5.53 -9.60 -4.60
CA ALA A 162 6.44 -8.58 -4.09
C ALA A 162 7.03 -8.99 -2.74
N ALA A 163 6.18 -9.54 -1.85
CA ALA A 163 6.54 -10.09 -0.56
C ALA A 163 7.61 -11.17 -0.63
N ALA A 164 7.31 -12.18 -1.45
CA ALA A 164 8.21 -13.31 -1.63
C ALA A 164 9.60 -12.86 -2.08
N LEU A 165 9.64 -11.94 -3.04
CA LEU A 165 10.89 -11.42 -3.57
C LEU A 165 11.69 -10.63 -2.52
N GLY A 166 11.02 -9.81 -1.72
CA GLY A 166 11.67 -9.04 -0.68
C GLY A 166 12.27 -9.85 0.44
N GLU A 167 11.65 -10.97 0.75
CA GLU A 167 12.20 -11.95 1.71
C GLU A 167 13.24 -12.89 1.07
N ASN A 168 13.71 -12.58 -0.15
CA ASN A 168 14.66 -13.39 -0.90
C ASN A 168 14.20 -14.85 -1.12
N VAL A 169 12.89 -15.03 -1.23
CA VAL A 169 12.28 -16.33 -1.52
C VAL A 169 12.51 -16.66 -2.99
N ASP A 170 13.03 -17.84 -3.29
CA ASP A 170 13.16 -18.30 -4.68
C ASP A 170 11.78 -18.60 -5.28
N VAL A 171 11.14 -17.56 -5.80
CA VAL A 171 9.82 -17.66 -6.44
C VAL A 171 9.83 -18.53 -7.69
N LYS A 172 11.01 -18.75 -8.33
CA LYS A 172 11.16 -19.60 -9.52
C LYS A 172 11.28 -21.08 -9.19
N SER A 173 11.39 -21.42 -7.91
CA SER A 173 11.44 -22.80 -7.45
C SER A 173 10.23 -23.60 -7.95
N LYS A 174 10.46 -24.87 -8.31
CA LYS A 174 9.39 -25.83 -8.61
C LYS A 174 8.63 -26.27 -7.37
N LYS A 175 9.19 -26.06 -6.18
CA LYS A 175 8.48 -26.32 -4.90
C LYS A 175 7.50 -25.18 -4.66
N GLY A 176 6.22 -25.52 -4.47
CA GLY A 176 5.20 -24.56 -4.07
C GLY A 176 5.53 -23.92 -2.72
N MET A 177 5.39 -22.63 -2.63
CA MET A 177 5.62 -21.87 -1.42
C MET A 177 4.35 -21.13 -1.03
N MET A 178 3.92 -21.28 0.21
CA MET A 178 2.74 -20.58 0.74
C MET A 178 3.18 -19.35 1.51
N ILE A 179 2.60 -18.22 1.15
CA ILE A 179 2.78 -16.94 1.80
C ILE A 179 1.47 -16.55 2.47
N VAL A 180 1.56 -16.12 3.72
CA VAL A 180 0.43 -15.56 4.47
C VAL A 180 0.81 -14.12 4.84
N ASP A 181 0.16 -13.16 4.20
CA ASP A 181 0.29 -11.74 4.52
C ASP A 181 -0.89 -11.29 5.37
N MET A 182 -0.63 -11.01 6.65
CA MET A 182 -1.63 -10.52 7.58
C MET A 182 -1.47 -9.01 7.77
N GLY A 183 -2.35 -8.25 7.09
CA GLY A 183 -2.43 -6.81 7.19
C GLY A 183 -3.38 -6.33 8.30
N ALA A 184 -3.66 -5.02 8.31
CA ALA A 184 -4.60 -4.42 9.24
C ALA A 184 -6.07 -4.79 8.92
N GLY A 185 -6.46 -4.74 7.65
CA GLY A 185 -7.85 -5.01 7.21
C GLY A 185 -8.05 -6.40 6.62
N THR A 186 -6.99 -7.02 6.09
CA THR A 186 -7.08 -8.27 5.32
C THR A 186 -5.95 -9.22 5.66
N THR A 187 -6.19 -10.51 5.42
CA THR A 187 -5.17 -11.56 5.38
C THR A 187 -5.20 -12.19 3.99
N GLU A 188 -4.08 -12.19 3.30
CA GLU A 188 -3.94 -12.82 1.98
C GLU A 188 -3.11 -14.10 2.09
N ILE A 189 -3.66 -15.21 1.59
CA ILE A 189 -3.02 -16.51 1.58
C ILE A 189 -2.76 -16.91 0.14
N THR A 190 -1.50 -17.06 -0.22
CA THR A 190 -1.08 -17.23 -1.61
C THR A 190 -0.08 -18.37 -1.75
N VAL A 191 -0.23 -19.19 -2.78
CA VAL A 191 0.74 -20.21 -3.16
C VAL A 191 1.43 -19.77 -4.45
N ILE A 192 2.76 -19.72 -4.40
CA ILE A 192 3.63 -19.32 -5.50
C ILE A 192 4.51 -20.52 -5.90
N THR A 193 4.67 -20.75 -7.21
CA THR A 193 5.63 -21.70 -7.78
C THR A 193 5.99 -21.28 -9.20
N MET A 194 7.21 -21.59 -9.64
CA MET A 194 7.70 -21.31 -10.99
C MET A 194 7.51 -19.85 -11.45
N GLY A 195 7.63 -18.90 -10.53
CA GLY A 195 7.54 -17.47 -10.80
C GLY A 195 6.10 -16.92 -10.92
N GLY A 196 5.07 -17.72 -10.63
CA GLY A 196 3.68 -17.31 -10.72
C GLY A 196 2.83 -17.69 -9.51
N ILE A 197 1.72 -16.98 -9.34
CA ILE A 197 0.70 -17.29 -8.34
C ILE A 197 -0.18 -18.43 -8.90
N VAL A 198 -0.27 -19.51 -8.13
CA VAL A 198 -1.13 -20.67 -8.47
C VAL A 198 -2.53 -20.47 -7.90
N VAL A 199 -2.60 -20.02 -6.67
CA VAL A 199 -3.85 -19.71 -5.97
C VAL A 199 -3.61 -18.60 -4.98
N SER A 200 -4.56 -17.69 -4.87
CA SER A 200 -4.60 -16.69 -3.82
C SER A 200 -6.00 -16.55 -3.26
N LYS A 201 -6.09 -16.23 -1.98
CA LYS A 201 -7.33 -15.96 -1.29
C LYS A 201 -7.18 -14.78 -0.35
N LEU A 202 -7.99 -13.76 -0.54
CA LEU A 202 -8.07 -12.59 0.32
C LEU A 202 -9.22 -12.78 1.33
N LEU A 203 -8.88 -12.74 2.61
CA LEU A 203 -9.83 -12.77 3.71
C LEU A 203 -9.98 -11.35 4.28
N LYS A 204 -11.20 -10.90 4.48
CA LYS A 204 -11.50 -9.61 5.15
C LYS A 204 -11.40 -9.74 6.67
N VAL A 205 -10.32 -10.33 7.13
CA VAL A 205 -9.95 -10.50 8.53
C VAL A 205 -8.49 -10.07 8.67
N GLY A 206 -8.20 -9.18 9.59
CA GLY A 206 -6.85 -8.68 9.83
C GLY A 206 -6.71 -8.12 11.24
N GLY A 207 -5.66 -7.38 11.49
CA GLY A 207 -5.35 -6.81 12.81
C GLY A 207 -6.50 -5.99 13.41
N ASN A 208 -7.22 -5.22 12.61
CA ASN A 208 -8.36 -4.43 13.07
C ASN A 208 -9.50 -5.31 13.60
N THR A 209 -9.80 -6.43 12.93
CA THR A 209 -10.83 -7.40 13.37
C THR A 209 -10.40 -8.07 14.66
N ILE A 210 -9.13 -8.44 14.78
CA ILE A 210 -8.58 -9.04 15.98
C ILE A 210 -8.66 -8.05 17.15
N ASN A 211 -8.24 -6.80 16.97
CA ASN A 211 -8.32 -5.76 17.99
C ASN A 211 -9.77 -5.55 18.45
N ALA A 212 -10.72 -5.43 17.51
CA ALA A 212 -12.14 -5.28 17.85
C ALA A 212 -12.66 -6.46 18.67
N SER A 213 -12.27 -7.69 18.33
CA SER A 213 -12.65 -8.90 19.07
C SER A 213 -12.06 -8.91 20.49
N ILE A 214 -10.81 -8.44 20.66
CA ILE A 214 -10.18 -8.31 21.98
C ILE A 214 -10.94 -7.28 22.83
N CYS A 215 -11.21 -6.10 22.28
CA CYS A 215 -11.96 -5.05 22.97
C CYS A 215 -13.35 -5.55 23.40
N GLN A 216 -14.05 -6.28 22.53
CA GLN A 216 -15.34 -6.87 22.82
C GLN A 216 -15.24 -7.91 23.96
N LEU A 217 -14.27 -8.80 23.91
CA LEU A 217 -14.04 -9.82 24.94
C LEU A 217 -13.78 -9.18 26.31
N VAL A 218 -12.94 -8.13 26.36
CA VAL A 218 -12.64 -7.40 27.60
C VAL A 218 -13.90 -6.71 28.15
N LYS A 219 -14.69 -6.09 27.26
CA LYS A 219 -15.96 -5.48 27.66
C LYS A 219 -16.96 -6.50 28.23
N GLU A 220 -17.08 -7.66 27.60
CA GLU A 220 -18.01 -8.71 28.05
C GLU A 220 -17.57 -9.35 29.34
N ARG A 221 -16.27 -9.65 29.52
CA ARG A 221 -15.77 -10.38 30.71
C ARG A 221 -15.44 -9.48 31.89
N HIS A 222 -15.00 -8.29 31.64
CA HIS A 222 -14.46 -7.39 32.68
C HIS A 222 -15.25 -6.08 32.81
N HIS A 223 -16.24 -5.85 31.96
CA HIS A 223 -17.03 -4.59 31.91
C HIS A 223 -16.16 -3.33 31.74
N LEU A 224 -14.99 -3.49 31.10
CA LEU A 224 -14.05 -2.42 30.80
C LEU A 224 -14.09 -2.06 29.30
N VAL A 225 -13.90 -0.78 29.01
CA VAL A 225 -13.69 -0.28 27.65
C VAL A 225 -12.22 0.06 27.50
N ILE A 226 -11.59 -0.57 26.50
CA ILE A 226 -10.17 -0.36 26.14
C ILE A 226 -10.07 0.11 24.71
#